data_f188d1145e15382d6655b191f995d614
#
_entry.id   f188d1145e15382d6655b191f995d614
#
_cell.length_a   1.000
_cell.length_b   1.000
_cell.length_c   1.000
_cell.angle_alpha   90.00
_cell.angle_beta   90.00
_cell.angle_gamma   90.00
#
_symmetry.space_group_name_H-M   'P 1'
#
loop_
_entity.id
_entity.type
_entity.pdbx_description
1 polymer ?
#
loop_
_entity_poly.entity_id
_entity_poly.type
_entity_poly.pdbx_seq_one_letter_code
_entity_poly.pdbx_strand_id
1 'polypeptide(L)'
;DRQARVEGIYTFFYQEREQGFIFSGEEHPMPELTYVDQGELHTVADGQDILLKQGEIAFKGPNQWHMDYADMGVAPRYVTITFDLEGVDITPLLNRKFAAPQSAVTLIQHMLREQERMDAYSQDMILSYLSALVLTILRHADAPEAKLKASNSVHSENEIIRRAQQYISGHIREKLSVPLVARMVDVSPSYLTA
;
A
#
# COMPACT_ATOMS: atom_id res chain seq x y z
N ASP A 1 16.41 14.08 22.15
CA ASP A 1 15.58 12.88 21.83
C ASP A 1 14.35 13.37 21.05
N ARG A 2 14.29 13.13 19.75
CA ARG A 2 13.08 13.42 18.97
C ARG A 2 12.05 12.33 19.28
N GLN A 3 10.87 12.77 19.70
CA GLN A 3 9.75 11.87 19.95
C GLN A 3 9.11 11.49 18.61
N ALA A 4 8.92 10.20 18.36
CA ALA A 4 8.23 9.69 17.15
C ALA A 4 6.78 10.14 17.16
N ARG A 5 6.35 10.88 16.14
CA ARG A 5 4.97 11.36 16.00
C ARG A 5 4.60 11.63 14.54
N VAL A 6 3.32 11.56 14.25
CA VAL A 6 2.74 12.05 13.01
C VAL A 6 2.49 13.56 13.17
N GLU A 7 3.04 14.37 12.24
CA GLU A 7 2.91 15.82 12.24
C GLU A 7 1.69 16.30 11.46
N GLY A 8 1.30 15.57 10.42
CA GLY A 8 0.18 15.92 9.57
C GLY A 8 -0.33 14.76 8.75
N ILE A 9 -1.56 14.85 8.29
CA ILE A 9 -2.19 13.89 7.38
C ILE A 9 -2.57 14.65 6.11
N TYR A 10 -2.15 14.13 4.94
CA TYR A 10 -2.49 14.71 3.63
C TYR A 10 -3.73 14.04 3.04
N THR A 11 -3.78 12.70 3.11
CA THR A 11 -4.95 11.93 2.68
C THR A 11 -5.31 10.89 3.72
N PHE A 12 -6.60 10.66 3.86
CA PHE A 12 -7.15 9.57 4.66
C PHE A 12 -8.46 9.12 4.02
N PHE A 13 -8.41 7.99 3.32
CA PHE A 13 -9.55 7.47 2.57
C PHE A 13 -9.87 6.04 2.99
N TYR A 14 -11.15 5.76 3.24
CA TYR A 14 -11.71 4.42 3.15
C TYR A 14 -12.26 4.24 1.74
N GLN A 15 -11.71 3.29 1.00
CA GLN A 15 -12.00 3.09 -0.41
C GLN A 15 -12.71 1.75 -0.62
N GLU A 16 -13.84 1.80 -1.34
CA GLU A 16 -14.52 0.64 -1.89
C GLU A 16 -14.32 0.65 -3.40
N ARG A 17 -13.80 -0.44 -3.96
CA ARG A 17 -13.47 -0.53 -5.38
C ARG A 17 -14.20 -1.69 -6.02
N GLU A 18 -14.47 -1.55 -7.32
CA GLU A 18 -15.04 -2.60 -8.14
C GLU A 18 -14.00 -3.68 -8.48
N GLN A 19 -14.50 -4.84 -8.94
CA GLN A 19 -13.66 -5.93 -9.42
C GLN A 19 -12.77 -5.47 -10.59
N GLY A 20 -11.51 -5.90 -10.57
CA GLY A 20 -10.55 -5.52 -11.61
C GLY A 20 -10.13 -4.05 -11.56
N PHE A 21 -10.32 -3.39 -10.43
CA PHE A 21 -9.86 -2.02 -10.20
C PHE A 21 -8.36 -1.87 -10.46
N ILE A 22 -7.98 -0.77 -11.12
CA ILE A 22 -6.59 -0.38 -11.33
C ILE A 22 -6.45 1.11 -11.03
N PHE A 23 -5.56 1.43 -10.11
CA PHE A 23 -5.03 2.78 -9.90
C PHE A 23 -3.72 2.91 -10.65
N SER A 24 -3.61 3.88 -11.54
CA SER A 24 -2.48 4.00 -12.49
C SER A 24 -1.13 4.35 -11.86
N GLY A 25 -1.12 4.65 -10.57
CA GLY A 25 0.09 4.94 -9.81
C GLY A 25 0.38 6.42 -9.63
N GLU A 26 1.17 6.68 -8.61
CA GLU A 26 1.65 8.01 -8.22
C GLU A 26 3.00 7.92 -7.49
N GLU A 27 3.61 9.07 -7.30
CA GLU A 27 4.79 9.28 -6.47
C GLU A 27 4.59 10.57 -5.68
N HIS A 28 4.87 10.54 -4.40
CA HIS A 28 4.77 11.71 -3.52
C HIS A 28 5.82 11.67 -2.39
N PRO A 29 6.21 12.81 -1.81
CA PRO A 29 7.28 12.89 -0.80
C PRO A 29 6.89 12.39 0.60
N MET A 30 5.65 11.98 0.82
CA MET A 30 5.16 11.47 2.11
C MET A 30 5.14 9.95 2.13
N PRO A 31 5.34 9.29 3.29
CA PRO A 31 5.02 7.88 3.44
C PRO A 31 3.51 7.64 3.34
N GLU A 32 3.15 6.45 2.88
CA GLU A 32 1.78 5.98 2.79
C GLU A 32 1.60 4.64 3.50
N LEU A 33 0.47 4.49 4.18
CA LEU A 33 -0.01 3.25 4.77
C LEU A 33 -1.23 2.76 3.99
N THR A 34 -1.24 1.48 3.64
CA THR A 34 -2.41 0.78 3.08
C THR A 34 -2.80 -0.38 3.98
N TYR A 35 -4.09 -0.44 4.38
CA TYR A 35 -4.69 -1.54 5.16
C TYR A 35 -5.89 -2.11 4.41
N VAL A 36 -5.92 -3.43 4.20
CA VAL A 36 -7.04 -4.10 3.55
C VAL A 36 -8.08 -4.55 4.59
N ASP A 37 -9.26 -3.95 4.51
CA ASP A 37 -10.40 -4.26 5.38
C ASP A 37 -11.21 -5.46 4.87
N GLN A 38 -11.34 -5.60 3.54
CA GLN A 38 -12.04 -6.71 2.91
C GLN A 38 -11.45 -7.04 1.54
N GLY A 39 -11.43 -8.33 1.20
CA GLY A 39 -10.92 -8.82 -0.08
C GLY A 39 -9.39 -8.87 -0.14
N GLU A 40 -8.86 -8.63 -1.32
CA GLU A 40 -7.43 -8.67 -1.61
C GLU A 40 -7.06 -7.47 -2.49
N LEU A 41 -5.86 -6.91 -2.28
CA LEU A 41 -5.35 -5.76 -3.03
C LEU A 41 -3.88 -6.00 -3.35
N HIS A 42 -3.51 -5.88 -4.61
CA HIS A 42 -2.12 -5.77 -5.02
C HIS A 42 -1.66 -4.33 -4.81
N THR A 43 -0.54 -4.17 -4.10
CA THR A 43 0.18 -2.91 -3.97
C THR A 43 1.57 -3.08 -4.55
N VAL A 44 1.89 -2.28 -5.55
CA VAL A 44 3.17 -2.33 -6.25
C VAL A 44 3.97 -1.11 -5.87
N ALA A 45 5.20 -1.30 -5.39
CA ALA A 45 6.10 -0.21 -5.05
C ALA A 45 7.54 -0.57 -5.45
N ASP A 46 8.25 0.34 -6.13
CA ASP A 46 9.62 0.14 -6.65
C ASP A 46 9.84 -1.22 -7.32
N GLY A 47 8.81 -1.69 -7.96
CA GLY A 47 8.94 -2.92 -8.67
C GLY A 47 8.56 -4.17 -7.95
N GLN A 48 8.20 -4.08 -6.73
CA GLN A 48 7.75 -5.21 -5.93
C GLN A 48 6.23 -5.20 -5.85
N ASP A 49 5.60 -6.27 -6.33
CA ASP A 49 4.17 -6.52 -6.19
C ASP A 49 3.91 -7.30 -4.91
N ILE A 50 3.09 -6.75 -4.04
CA ILE A 50 2.71 -7.35 -2.77
C ILE A 50 1.20 -7.55 -2.74
N LEU A 51 0.75 -8.80 -2.73
CA LEU A 51 -0.66 -9.11 -2.51
C LEU A 51 -0.99 -8.98 -1.04
N LEU A 52 -1.79 -7.96 -0.71
CA LEU A 52 -2.38 -7.76 0.61
C LEU A 52 -3.72 -8.48 0.69
N LYS A 53 -3.92 -9.23 1.75
CA LYS A 53 -5.18 -9.87 2.11
C LYS A 53 -5.89 -9.10 3.21
N GLN A 54 -7.16 -9.40 3.41
CA GLN A 54 -7.93 -8.86 4.54
C GLN A 54 -7.14 -8.94 5.85
N GLY A 55 -7.04 -7.83 6.56
CA GLY A 55 -6.30 -7.70 7.83
C GLY A 55 -4.79 -7.48 7.66
N GLU A 56 -4.29 -7.29 6.44
CA GLU A 56 -2.87 -6.99 6.20
C GLU A 56 -2.62 -5.50 5.94
N ILE A 57 -1.43 -5.05 6.32
CA ILE A 57 -0.92 -3.67 6.17
C ILE A 57 0.37 -3.70 5.36
N ALA A 58 0.57 -2.68 4.50
CA ALA A 58 1.85 -2.35 3.89
C ALA A 58 2.14 -0.85 4.02
N PHE A 59 3.43 -0.52 3.95
CA PHE A 59 3.91 0.87 3.89
C PHE A 59 4.66 1.12 2.59
N LYS A 60 4.43 2.29 2.03
CA LYS A 60 5.17 2.84 0.89
C LYS A 60 6.00 4.01 1.39
N GLY A 61 7.24 4.11 0.92
CA GLY A 61 8.18 5.15 1.36
C GLY A 61 7.99 6.48 0.63
N PRO A 62 8.59 7.56 1.15
CA PRO A 62 8.65 8.83 0.45
C PRO A 62 9.33 8.69 -0.92
N ASN A 63 8.79 9.36 -1.94
CA ASN A 63 9.28 9.36 -3.33
C ASN A 63 9.39 7.94 -3.94
N GLN A 64 8.61 7.01 -3.43
CA GLN A 64 8.50 5.67 -3.96
C GLN A 64 7.32 5.63 -4.92
N TRP A 65 7.59 5.40 -6.22
CA TRP A 65 6.51 5.21 -7.17
C TRP A 65 5.70 3.96 -6.82
N HIS A 66 4.39 4.09 -6.78
CA HIS A 66 3.51 2.99 -6.40
C HIS A 66 2.16 3.03 -7.14
N MET A 67 1.54 1.85 -7.25
CA MET A 67 0.20 1.66 -7.77
C MET A 67 -0.52 0.55 -7.00
N ASP A 68 -1.84 0.57 -7.08
CA ASP A 68 -2.69 -0.45 -6.48
C ASP A 68 -3.64 -1.04 -7.53
N TYR A 69 -3.92 -2.35 -7.46
CA TYR A 69 -4.89 -3.00 -8.32
C TYR A 69 -5.54 -4.21 -7.65
N ALA A 70 -6.67 -4.64 -8.17
CA ALA A 70 -7.33 -5.88 -7.75
C ALA A 70 -7.55 -6.79 -8.94
N ASP A 71 -7.50 -8.09 -8.70
CA ASP A 71 -7.81 -9.11 -9.69
C ASP A 71 -9.28 -9.06 -10.12
N MET A 72 -9.55 -9.56 -11.31
CA MET A 72 -10.93 -9.79 -11.77
C MET A 72 -11.65 -10.73 -10.81
N GLY A 73 -12.84 -10.34 -10.38
CA GLY A 73 -13.62 -11.08 -9.39
C GLY A 73 -13.38 -10.66 -7.94
N VAL A 74 -12.40 -9.77 -7.68
CA VAL A 74 -12.12 -9.23 -6.34
C VAL A 74 -12.51 -7.76 -6.27
N ALA A 75 -13.38 -7.42 -5.30
CA ALA A 75 -13.83 -6.05 -4.98
C ALA A 75 -13.24 -5.64 -3.62
N PRO A 76 -12.08 -4.98 -3.57
CA PRO A 76 -11.41 -4.68 -2.31
C PRO A 76 -12.06 -3.48 -1.60
N ARG A 77 -11.99 -3.53 -0.26
CA ARG A 77 -12.19 -2.40 0.63
C ARG A 77 -10.91 -2.17 1.42
N TYR A 78 -10.39 -0.96 1.41
CA TYR A 78 -9.13 -0.67 2.04
C TYR A 78 -9.01 0.78 2.49
N VAL A 79 -8.13 1.00 3.43
CA VAL A 79 -7.76 2.33 3.94
C VAL A 79 -6.42 2.72 3.34
N THR A 80 -6.32 3.96 2.85
CA THR A 80 -5.07 4.59 2.43
C THR A 80 -4.88 5.88 3.22
N ILE A 81 -3.68 6.06 3.78
CA ILE A 81 -3.32 7.24 4.56
C ILE A 81 -1.94 7.71 4.14
N THR A 82 -1.83 8.97 3.68
CA THR A 82 -0.54 9.64 3.47
C THR A 82 -0.32 10.68 4.57
N PHE A 83 0.88 10.74 5.14
CA PHE A 83 1.13 11.51 6.35
C PHE A 83 2.59 11.93 6.48
N ASP A 84 2.85 12.98 7.28
CA ASP A 84 4.19 13.35 7.72
C ASP A 84 4.55 12.61 9.01
N LEU A 85 5.78 12.09 9.07
CA LEU A 85 6.29 11.36 10.20
C LEU A 85 7.67 11.89 10.62
N GLU A 86 7.79 12.29 11.88
CA GLU A 86 9.06 12.70 12.47
C GLU A 86 9.55 11.73 13.54
N GLY A 87 10.88 11.70 13.72
CA GLY A 87 11.52 11.03 14.85
C GLY A 87 11.57 9.51 14.78
N VAL A 88 11.14 8.88 13.69
CA VAL A 88 11.19 7.43 13.51
C VAL A 88 11.58 7.05 12.08
N ASP A 89 12.35 5.96 11.97
CA ASP A 89 12.69 5.34 10.69
C ASP A 89 11.68 4.23 10.36
N ILE A 90 10.97 4.36 9.24
CA ILE A 90 10.04 3.35 8.74
C ILE A 90 10.65 2.44 7.67
N THR A 91 11.92 2.62 7.32
CA THR A 91 12.61 1.75 6.35
C THR A 91 12.41 0.25 6.62
N PRO A 92 12.38 -0.22 7.89
CA PRO A 92 12.10 -1.63 8.20
C PRO A 92 10.70 -2.10 7.80
N LEU A 93 9.76 -1.19 7.55
CA LEU A 93 8.38 -1.50 7.15
C LEU A 93 8.17 -1.53 5.64
N LEU A 94 9.09 -0.92 4.86
CA LEU A 94 8.92 -0.77 3.42
C LEU A 94 9.08 -2.10 2.68
N ASN A 95 8.37 -2.21 1.56
CA ASN A 95 8.41 -3.38 0.67
C ASN A 95 8.07 -4.70 1.39
N ARG A 96 7.21 -4.62 2.39
CA ARG A 96 6.77 -5.75 3.22
C ARG A 96 5.30 -5.60 3.57
N LYS A 97 4.67 -6.74 3.86
CA LYS A 97 3.34 -6.79 4.44
C LYS A 97 3.37 -7.37 5.85
N PHE A 98 2.43 -6.94 6.66
CA PHE A 98 2.26 -7.39 8.04
C PHE A 98 0.80 -7.74 8.29
N ALA A 99 0.54 -8.84 8.98
CA ALA A 99 -0.77 -9.06 9.57
C ALA A 99 -0.99 -7.98 10.63
N ALA A 100 -2.06 -7.19 10.51
CA ALA A 100 -2.37 -6.15 11.47
C ALA A 100 -2.73 -6.79 12.83
N PRO A 101 -1.98 -6.50 13.92
CA PRO A 101 -2.41 -6.94 15.24
C PRO A 101 -3.76 -6.29 15.60
N GLN A 102 -4.55 -6.93 16.45
CA GLN A 102 -5.89 -6.43 16.82
C GLN A 102 -5.87 -4.99 17.34
N SER A 103 -4.81 -4.59 18.03
CA SER A 103 -4.61 -3.21 18.49
C SER A 103 -4.49 -2.21 17.34
N ALA A 104 -3.82 -2.58 16.24
CA ALA A 104 -3.72 -1.74 15.04
C ALA A 104 -5.07 -1.63 14.33
N VAL A 105 -5.82 -2.73 14.18
CA VAL A 105 -7.17 -2.71 13.60
C VAL A 105 -8.10 -1.81 14.44
N THR A 106 -8.03 -1.88 15.76
CA THR A 106 -8.82 -1.03 16.65
C THR A 106 -8.50 0.46 16.45
N LEU A 107 -7.21 0.82 16.30
CA LEU A 107 -6.80 2.20 16.04
C LEU A 107 -7.34 2.71 14.69
N ILE A 108 -7.28 1.90 13.64
CA ILE A 108 -7.86 2.24 12.33
C ILE A 108 -9.37 2.49 12.46
N GLN A 109 -10.10 1.62 13.17
CA GLN A 109 -11.52 1.79 13.40
C GLN A 109 -11.86 3.05 14.22
N HIS A 110 -11.00 3.43 15.18
CA HIS A 110 -11.15 4.70 15.89
C HIS A 110 -10.95 5.89 14.95
N MET A 111 -9.94 5.86 14.09
CA MET A 111 -9.68 6.91 13.11
C MET A 111 -10.86 7.09 12.16
N LEU A 112 -11.43 6.00 11.62
CA LEU A 112 -12.60 6.04 10.74
C LEU A 112 -13.82 6.65 11.44
N ARG A 113 -14.06 6.30 12.72
CA ARG A 113 -15.14 6.91 13.51
C ARG A 113 -14.95 8.40 13.75
N GLU A 114 -13.72 8.85 14.00
CA GLU A 114 -13.43 10.28 14.13
C GLU A 114 -13.64 11.03 12.80
N GLN A 115 -13.31 10.40 11.67
CA GLN A 115 -13.56 10.97 10.36
C GLN A 115 -15.07 11.17 10.08
N GLU A 116 -15.92 10.26 10.54
CA GLU A 116 -17.39 10.39 10.46
C GLU A 116 -17.92 11.45 11.44
N ARG A 117 -17.33 11.53 12.62
CA ARG A 117 -17.75 12.44 13.70
C ARG A 117 -17.56 13.91 13.38
N MET A 118 -16.40 14.26 12.82
CA MET A 118 -16.04 15.62 12.36
C MET A 118 -16.27 16.74 13.37
N ASP A 119 -15.97 16.51 14.65
CA ASP A 119 -16.01 17.57 15.68
C ASP A 119 -14.67 18.31 15.78
N ALA A 120 -14.60 19.31 16.67
CA ALA A 120 -13.42 20.15 16.84
C ALA A 120 -12.15 19.41 17.27
N TYR A 121 -12.25 18.19 17.78
CA TYR A 121 -11.16 17.38 18.30
C TYR A 121 -10.80 16.20 17.36
N SER A 122 -11.65 15.90 16.37
CA SER A 122 -11.50 14.72 15.53
C SER A 122 -10.16 14.66 14.81
N GLN A 123 -9.64 15.79 14.33
CA GLN A 123 -8.34 15.82 13.66
C GLN A 123 -7.18 15.48 14.62
N ASP A 124 -7.16 16.04 15.82
CA ASP A 124 -6.13 15.75 16.81
C ASP A 124 -6.20 14.28 17.29
N MET A 125 -7.40 13.76 17.41
CA MET A 125 -7.61 12.33 17.74
C MET A 125 -7.08 11.41 16.64
N ILE A 126 -7.37 11.71 15.36
CA ILE A 126 -6.86 10.93 14.22
C ILE A 126 -5.33 10.97 14.20
N LEU A 127 -4.69 12.13 14.36
CA LEU A 127 -3.22 12.25 14.45
C LEU A 127 -2.62 11.40 15.57
N SER A 128 -3.26 11.41 16.74
CA SER A 128 -2.83 10.63 17.90
C SER A 128 -2.96 9.13 17.66
N TYR A 129 -4.08 8.69 17.08
CA TYR A 129 -4.31 7.29 16.73
C TYR A 129 -3.35 6.82 15.64
N LEU A 130 -3.07 7.65 14.62
CA LEU A 130 -2.12 7.29 13.56
C LEU A 130 -0.70 7.17 14.11
N SER A 131 -0.28 8.05 15.01
CA SER A 131 1.00 7.95 15.70
C SER A 131 1.12 6.64 16.48
N ALA A 132 0.07 6.29 17.24
CA ALA A 132 -0.01 5.02 17.97
C ALA A 132 -0.01 3.81 17.03
N LEU A 133 -0.70 3.90 15.88
CA LEU A 133 -0.74 2.86 14.86
C LEU A 133 0.64 2.56 14.29
N VAL A 134 1.37 3.59 13.84
CA VAL A 134 2.71 3.45 13.28
C VAL A 134 3.65 2.78 14.29
N LEU A 135 3.65 3.25 15.54
CA LEU A 135 4.46 2.66 16.62
C LEU A 135 4.06 1.21 16.94
N THR A 136 2.78 0.89 16.87
CA THR A 136 2.27 -0.48 17.08
C THR A 136 2.79 -1.43 16.00
N ILE A 137 2.76 -1.00 14.73
CA ILE A 137 3.27 -1.80 13.61
C ILE A 137 4.78 -1.96 13.69
N LEU A 138 5.53 -0.90 14.04
CA LEU A 138 6.98 -0.98 14.23
C LEU A 138 7.36 -2.02 15.30
N ARG A 139 6.71 -1.99 16.46
CA ARG A 139 6.91 -3.02 17.51
C ARG A 139 6.61 -4.43 17.00
N HIS A 140 5.54 -4.57 16.22
CA HIS A 140 5.15 -5.86 15.65
C HIS A 140 6.17 -6.34 14.61
N ALA A 141 6.68 -5.44 13.77
CA ALA A 141 7.68 -5.74 12.75
C ALA A 141 9.04 -6.15 13.35
N ASP A 142 9.39 -5.61 14.52
CA ASP A 142 10.62 -5.93 15.24
C ASP A 142 10.53 -7.26 16.02
N ALA A 143 9.34 -7.81 16.22
CA ALA A 143 9.15 -9.07 16.92
C ALA A 143 9.85 -10.23 16.16
N PRO A 144 10.49 -11.18 16.88
CA PRO A 144 11.23 -12.29 16.26
C PRO A 144 10.40 -13.14 15.29
N GLU A 145 9.11 -13.28 15.55
CA GLU A 145 8.18 -14.07 14.72
C GLU A 145 7.88 -13.40 13.36
N ALA A 146 7.92 -12.07 13.27
CA ALA A 146 7.70 -11.34 12.03
C ALA A 146 8.87 -11.53 11.04
N LYS A 147 10.09 -11.68 11.53
CA LYS A 147 11.30 -11.88 10.72
C LYS A 147 11.34 -13.22 9.99
N LEU A 148 10.64 -14.25 10.51
CA LEU A 148 10.59 -15.59 9.89
C LEU A 148 9.62 -15.69 8.70
N LYS A 149 8.62 -14.82 8.62
CA LYS A 149 7.61 -14.85 7.54
C LYS A 149 7.99 -14.05 6.28
N ALA A 150 9.00 -13.20 6.36
CA ALA A 150 9.41 -12.31 5.27
C ALA A 150 10.30 -12.97 4.19
N SER A 151 10.73 -14.24 4.36
CA SER A 151 11.79 -14.85 3.54
C SER A 151 11.34 -15.67 2.32
N ASN A 152 10.04 -15.77 2.00
CA ASN A 152 9.55 -16.62 0.94
C ASN A 152 8.59 -15.90 -0.03
N SER A 153 9.10 -15.07 -0.94
CA SER A 153 8.34 -14.62 -2.11
C SER A 153 9.06 -14.93 -3.41
N VAL A 154 8.37 -15.63 -4.30
CA VAL A 154 8.82 -16.09 -5.62
C VAL A 154 8.78 -14.94 -6.63
N HIS A 155 9.86 -14.76 -7.40
CA HIS A 155 10.22 -13.43 -7.96
C HIS A 155 10.20 -13.27 -9.48
N SER A 156 9.75 -14.20 -10.33
CA SER A 156 9.98 -14.01 -11.78
C SER A 156 8.78 -13.62 -12.65
N GLU A 157 7.61 -14.21 -12.44
CA GLU A 157 6.42 -13.87 -13.25
C GLU A 157 5.83 -12.51 -12.91
N ASN A 158 5.81 -12.15 -11.64
CA ASN A 158 5.30 -10.88 -11.15
C ASN A 158 6.09 -9.67 -11.67
N GLU A 159 7.38 -9.80 -11.94
CA GLU A 159 8.19 -8.70 -12.47
C GLU A 159 7.85 -8.32 -13.91
N ILE A 160 7.53 -9.29 -14.75
CA ILE A 160 7.14 -9.05 -16.15
C ILE A 160 5.80 -8.32 -16.20
N ILE A 161 4.82 -8.78 -15.41
CA ILE A 161 3.50 -8.15 -15.31
C ILE A 161 3.64 -6.72 -14.82
N ARG A 162 4.45 -6.50 -13.80
CA ARG A 162 4.72 -5.17 -13.25
C ARG A 162 5.35 -4.23 -14.28
N ARG A 163 6.40 -4.66 -14.96
CA ARG A 163 7.05 -3.84 -16.00
C ARG A 163 6.07 -3.50 -17.12
N ALA A 164 5.19 -4.44 -17.50
CA ALA A 164 4.14 -4.20 -18.48
C ALA A 164 3.14 -3.13 -17.99
N GLN A 165 2.66 -3.24 -16.77
CA GLN A 165 1.74 -2.28 -16.16
C GLN A 165 2.36 -0.89 -16.03
N GLN A 166 3.61 -0.82 -15.58
CA GLN A 166 4.38 0.42 -15.47
C GLN A 166 4.55 1.12 -16.82
N TYR A 167 4.88 0.34 -17.86
CA TYR A 167 4.99 0.86 -19.21
C TYR A 167 3.65 1.38 -19.72
N ILE A 168 2.57 0.60 -19.57
CA ILE A 168 1.22 0.99 -19.97
C ILE A 168 0.78 2.28 -19.26
N SER A 169 0.98 2.36 -17.95
CA SER A 169 0.59 3.52 -17.14
C SER A 169 1.34 4.79 -17.55
N GLY A 170 2.63 4.68 -17.84
CA GLY A 170 3.45 5.81 -18.29
C GLY A 170 3.11 6.29 -19.70
N HIS A 171 2.45 5.45 -20.54
CA HIS A 171 2.19 5.73 -21.95
C HIS A 171 0.69 5.64 -22.30
N ILE A 172 -0.19 5.81 -21.30
CA ILE A 172 -1.66 5.64 -21.47
C ILE A 172 -2.28 6.59 -22.51
N ARG A 173 -1.60 7.69 -22.85
CA ARG A 173 -2.03 8.65 -23.88
C ARG A 173 -1.51 8.29 -25.27
N GLU A 174 -0.72 7.25 -25.40
CA GLU A 174 -0.14 6.80 -26.65
C GLU A 174 -0.90 5.58 -27.19
N LYS A 175 -0.70 5.28 -28.50
CA LYS A 175 -1.32 4.10 -29.10
C LYS A 175 -0.55 2.85 -28.69
N LEU A 176 -1.00 2.21 -27.62
CA LEU A 176 -0.43 0.97 -27.12
C LEU A 176 -0.94 -0.25 -27.91
N SER A 177 -0.08 -1.27 -28.03
CA SER A 177 -0.45 -2.58 -28.58
C SER A 177 0.25 -3.69 -27.80
N VAL A 178 -0.36 -4.86 -27.73
CA VAL A 178 0.22 -6.03 -27.05
C VAL A 178 1.65 -6.34 -27.53
N PRO A 179 1.97 -6.35 -28.84
CA PRO A 179 3.34 -6.57 -29.30
C PRO A 179 4.33 -5.49 -28.83
N LEU A 180 3.89 -4.24 -28.69
CA LEU A 180 4.75 -3.17 -28.19
C LEU A 180 5.06 -3.39 -26.70
N VAL A 181 4.05 -3.62 -25.89
CA VAL A 181 4.21 -3.87 -24.44
C VAL A 181 5.09 -5.11 -24.22
N ALA A 182 4.81 -6.21 -24.93
CA ALA A 182 5.60 -7.44 -24.85
C ALA A 182 7.09 -7.22 -25.12
N ARG A 183 7.42 -6.42 -26.16
CA ARG A 183 8.79 -6.02 -26.48
C ARG A 183 9.46 -5.24 -25.35
N MET A 184 8.71 -4.31 -24.72
CA MET A 184 9.25 -3.46 -23.66
C MET A 184 9.55 -4.22 -22.36
N VAL A 185 8.89 -5.38 -22.16
CA VAL A 185 9.13 -6.24 -20.99
C VAL A 185 9.90 -7.53 -21.32
N ASP A 186 10.40 -7.63 -22.55
CA ASP A 186 11.28 -8.72 -23.02
C ASP A 186 10.62 -10.11 -23.04
N VAL A 187 9.34 -10.17 -23.45
CA VAL A 187 8.58 -11.43 -23.60
C VAL A 187 7.92 -11.51 -24.97
N SER A 188 7.39 -12.71 -25.31
CA SER A 188 6.55 -12.87 -26.50
C SER A 188 5.15 -12.27 -26.28
N PRO A 189 4.48 -11.77 -27.35
CA PRO A 189 3.10 -11.30 -27.24
C PRO A 189 2.13 -12.35 -26.70
N SER A 190 2.33 -13.62 -27.04
CA SER A 190 1.52 -14.73 -26.55
C SER A 190 1.67 -14.99 -25.04
N TYR A 191 2.81 -14.64 -24.45
CA TYR A 191 3.01 -14.75 -23.01
C TYR A 191 2.19 -13.71 -22.23
N LEU A 192 1.98 -12.51 -22.79
CA LEU A 192 1.16 -11.47 -22.14
C LEU A 192 -0.35 -11.70 -22.28
N THR A 193 -0.79 -12.62 -23.12
CA THR A 193 -2.20 -12.90 -23.41
C THR A 193 -2.65 -14.30 -22.96
N ALA A 194 -1.76 -15.07 -22.36
CA ALA A 194 -2.05 -16.38 -21.79
C ALA A 194 -2.64 -16.26 -20.40
#